data_2bb6512ad43b3ba2450931f3aa4d9473
#
_entry.id   2bb6512ad43b3ba2450931f3aa4d9473
#
_cell.length_a   1.000
_cell.length_b   1.000
_cell.length_c   1.000
_cell.angle_alpha   90.00
_cell.angle_beta   90.00
_cell.angle_gamma   90.00
#
_symmetry.space_group_name_H-M   'P 1'
#
loop_
_entity.id
_entity.type
_entity.pdbx_description
1 polymer ?
#
loop_
_entity_poly.entity_id
_entity_poly.type
_entity_poly.pdbx_seq_one_letter_code
_entity_poly.pdbx_strand_id
1 'polypeptide(L)'
;MSDRTTKAMRPEDLARLFVERATAGDAEGLAALYEPDAVLAFPPGQETVGRDSIKKVMEQMLAHAPKFTVEEPLPTLMHGDIALTSTRPSDNTGGRVQVAGRQPDGSWLRILDRPETPS
;
A
#
# COMPACT_ATOMS: atom_id res chain seq x y z
N MET A 1 -11.40 -3.80 -14.87
CA MET A 1 -12.14 -3.72 -13.61
C MET A 1 -11.32 -4.36 -12.49
N SER A 2 -11.24 -3.69 -11.36
CA SER A 2 -10.49 -4.22 -10.22
C SER A 2 -11.26 -5.40 -9.59
N ASP A 3 -10.53 -6.47 -9.27
CA ASP A 3 -11.08 -7.63 -8.59
C ASP A 3 -10.65 -7.59 -7.12
N ARG A 4 -11.60 -7.24 -6.23
CA ARG A 4 -11.34 -7.15 -4.80
C ARG A 4 -11.00 -8.49 -4.16
N THR A 5 -11.37 -9.59 -4.80
CA THR A 5 -11.07 -10.92 -4.25
C THR A 5 -9.64 -11.34 -4.54
N THR A 6 -8.95 -10.66 -5.46
CA THR A 6 -7.56 -10.95 -5.76
C THR A 6 -6.71 -10.54 -4.56
N LYS A 7 -5.92 -11.48 -4.06
CA LYS A 7 -5.04 -11.25 -2.92
C LYS A 7 -3.58 -11.25 -3.36
N ALA A 8 -2.77 -10.51 -2.60
CA ALA A 8 -1.32 -10.52 -2.81
C ALA A 8 -0.77 -11.84 -2.28
N MET A 9 -0.32 -12.71 -3.18
CA MET A 9 0.30 -13.98 -2.78
C MET A 9 1.81 -13.84 -2.64
N ARG A 10 2.36 -12.70 -3.06
CA ARG A 10 3.74 -12.29 -2.83
C ARG A 10 3.73 -10.85 -2.35
N PRO A 11 4.70 -10.43 -1.51
CA PRO A 11 4.73 -9.04 -1.04
C PRO A 11 4.73 -8.01 -2.16
N GLU A 12 5.40 -8.31 -3.28
CA GLU A 12 5.51 -7.41 -4.43
C GLU A 12 4.15 -7.16 -5.11
N ASP A 13 3.20 -8.07 -4.96
CA ASP A 13 1.89 -7.90 -5.57
C ASP A 13 1.10 -6.75 -4.94
N LEU A 14 1.43 -6.34 -3.72
CA LEU A 14 0.71 -5.28 -3.03
C LEU A 14 0.81 -3.94 -3.78
N ALA A 15 1.97 -3.61 -4.31
CA ALA A 15 2.14 -2.36 -5.04
C ALA A 15 1.32 -2.35 -6.34
N ARG A 16 1.30 -3.47 -7.05
CA ARG A 16 0.51 -3.61 -8.28
C ARG A 16 -0.98 -3.51 -7.98
N LEU A 17 -1.44 -4.24 -6.97
CA LEU A 17 -2.85 -4.20 -6.59
C LEU A 17 -3.27 -2.80 -6.12
N PHE A 18 -2.38 -2.10 -5.43
CA PHE A 18 -2.65 -0.74 -5.00
C PHE A 18 -2.94 0.15 -6.21
N VAL A 19 -2.08 0.12 -7.24
CA VAL A 19 -2.27 0.93 -8.44
C VAL A 19 -3.55 0.55 -9.16
N GLU A 20 -3.84 -0.75 -9.31
CA GLU A 20 -5.06 -1.20 -9.97
C GLU A 20 -6.32 -0.69 -9.26
N ARG A 21 -6.35 -0.83 -7.94
CA ARG A 21 -7.53 -0.44 -7.16
C ARG A 21 -7.67 1.08 -7.07
N ALA A 22 -6.56 1.81 -6.98
CA ALA A 22 -6.58 3.26 -7.00
C ALA A 22 -7.10 3.79 -8.34
N THR A 23 -6.64 3.21 -9.43
CA THR A 23 -7.08 3.58 -10.77
C THR A 23 -8.58 3.32 -10.95
N ALA A 24 -9.10 2.27 -10.31
CA ALA A 24 -10.52 1.94 -10.35
C ALA A 24 -11.36 2.79 -9.38
N GLY A 25 -10.74 3.64 -8.57
CA GLY A 25 -11.45 4.44 -7.58
C GLY A 25 -11.99 3.62 -6.41
N ASP A 26 -11.35 2.50 -6.10
CA ASP A 26 -11.84 1.51 -5.14
C ASP A 26 -11.16 1.70 -3.78
N ALA A 27 -11.69 2.64 -2.97
CA ALA A 27 -11.14 2.93 -1.65
C ALA A 27 -11.24 1.72 -0.72
N GLU A 28 -12.33 0.98 -0.79
CA GLU A 28 -12.51 -0.21 0.03
C GLU A 28 -11.48 -1.28 -0.34
N GLY A 29 -11.24 -1.47 -1.63
CA GLY A 29 -10.22 -2.39 -2.11
C GLY A 29 -8.82 -1.99 -1.71
N LEU A 30 -8.53 -0.67 -1.67
CA LEU A 30 -7.26 -0.18 -1.19
C LEU A 30 -7.07 -0.50 0.30
N ALA A 31 -8.09 -0.21 1.12
CA ALA A 31 -8.01 -0.48 2.55
C ALA A 31 -7.85 -1.98 2.84
N ALA A 32 -8.42 -2.82 1.99
CA ALA A 32 -8.30 -4.28 2.13
C ALA A 32 -6.87 -4.80 1.94
N LEU A 33 -5.96 -3.98 1.43
CA LEU A 33 -4.54 -4.33 1.31
C LEU A 33 -3.77 -4.15 2.62
N TYR A 34 -4.42 -3.66 3.68
CA TYR A 34 -3.82 -3.37 4.97
C TYR A 34 -4.40 -4.28 6.04
N GLU A 35 -3.57 -4.61 7.05
CA GLU A 35 -4.07 -5.33 8.21
C GLU A 35 -5.07 -4.47 8.99
N PRO A 36 -5.94 -5.09 9.81
CA PRO A 36 -6.99 -4.33 10.52
C PRO A 36 -6.45 -3.20 11.40
N ASP A 37 -5.21 -3.34 11.91
CA ASP A 37 -4.59 -2.35 12.80
C ASP A 37 -3.35 -1.70 12.16
N ALA A 38 -3.24 -1.72 10.84
CA ALA A 38 -2.10 -1.17 10.13
C ALA A 38 -1.93 0.33 10.39
N VAL A 39 -0.70 0.81 10.23
CA VAL A 39 -0.37 2.23 10.37
C VAL A 39 0.09 2.78 9.03
N LEU A 40 -0.56 3.84 8.59
CA LEU A 40 -0.24 4.53 7.34
C LEU A 40 0.27 5.92 7.68
N ALA A 41 1.50 6.24 7.25
CA ALA A 41 2.10 7.57 7.48
C ALA A 41 1.61 8.54 6.39
N PHE A 42 0.34 8.86 6.41
CA PHE A 42 -0.32 9.74 5.43
C PHE A 42 -1.64 10.22 6.03
N PRO A 43 -2.10 11.47 5.83
CA PRO A 43 -1.44 12.56 5.08
C PRO A 43 -0.10 12.98 5.67
N PRO A 44 0.69 13.80 4.95
CA PRO A 44 2.02 14.19 5.42
C PRO A 44 1.99 14.77 6.84
N GLY A 45 2.90 14.30 7.69
CA GLY A 45 2.99 14.71 9.07
C GLY A 45 1.99 14.05 10.01
N GLN A 46 1.18 13.10 9.51
CA GLN A 46 0.15 12.42 10.30
C GLN A 46 0.30 10.92 10.20
N GLU A 47 -0.31 10.21 11.14
CA GLU A 47 -0.43 8.77 11.09
C GLU A 47 -1.91 8.40 11.09
N THR A 48 -2.29 7.51 10.19
CA THR A 48 -3.63 6.96 10.12
C THR A 48 -3.57 5.51 10.60
N VAL A 49 -4.31 5.19 11.65
CA VAL A 49 -4.24 3.88 12.28
C VAL A 49 -5.56 3.15 12.08
N GLY A 50 -5.46 1.91 11.58
CA GLY A 50 -6.60 1.03 11.40
C GLY A 50 -7.20 1.11 10.01
N ARG A 51 -7.70 -0.04 9.57
CA ARG A 51 -8.24 -0.19 8.21
C ARG A 51 -9.38 0.78 7.91
N ASP A 52 -10.29 0.98 8.89
CA ASP A 52 -11.44 1.87 8.67
C ASP A 52 -11.00 3.31 8.47
N SER A 53 -10.04 3.78 9.26
CA SER A 53 -9.48 5.13 9.10
C SER A 53 -8.71 5.25 7.81
N ILE A 54 -7.97 4.21 7.43
CA ILE A 54 -7.24 4.17 6.16
C ILE A 54 -8.22 4.28 5.00
N LYS A 55 -9.35 3.59 5.06
CA LYS A 55 -10.36 3.69 4.01
C LYS A 55 -10.83 5.13 3.81
N LYS A 56 -11.09 5.85 4.91
CA LYS A 56 -11.53 7.24 4.83
C LYS A 56 -10.47 8.13 4.18
N VAL A 57 -9.21 7.93 4.53
CA VAL A 57 -8.09 8.67 3.93
C VAL A 57 -7.99 8.35 2.44
N MET A 58 -8.16 7.08 2.07
CA MET A 58 -8.14 6.68 0.67
C MET A 58 -9.28 7.31 -0.13
N GLU A 59 -10.47 7.41 0.45
CA GLU A 59 -11.59 8.09 -0.18
C GLU A 59 -11.24 9.55 -0.49
N GLN A 60 -10.62 10.26 0.47
CA GLN A 60 -10.20 11.64 0.28
C GLN A 60 -9.11 11.75 -0.77
N MET A 61 -8.14 10.86 -0.75
CA MET A 61 -7.06 10.84 -1.74
C MET A 61 -7.61 10.66 -3.15
N LEU A 62 -8.52 9.72 -3.33
CA LEU A 62 -9.10 9.44 -4.64
C LEU A 62 -9.98 10.59 -5.15
N ALA A 63 -10.56 11.38 -4.24
CA ALA A 63 -11.38 12.53 -4.61
C ALA A 63 -10.56 13.61 -5.33
N HIS A 64 -9.25 13.65 -5.16
CA HIS A 64 -8.36 14.57 -5.85
C HIS A 64 -7.90 14.04 -7.20
N ALA A 65 -8.37 12.87 -7.59
CA ALA A 65 -8.12 12.23 -8.89
C ALA A 65 -6.63 12.22 -9.30
N PRO A 66 -5.72 11.79 -8.40
CA PRO A 66 -4.31 11.73 -8.77
C PRO A 66 -4.07 10.62 -9.79
N LYS A 67 -2.98 10.76 -10.54
CA LYS A 67 -2.55 9.68 -11.42
C LYS A 67 -1.71 8.68 -10.62
N PHE A 68 -1.94 7.41 -10.87
CA PHE A 68 -1.18 6.34 -10.24
C PHE A 68 -0.44 5.57 -11.33
N THR A 69 0.85 5.38 -11.12
CA THR A 69 1.68 4.58 -12.03
C THR A 69 2.44 3.55 -11.20
N VAL A 70 2.71 2.40 -11.82
CA VAL A 70 3.53 1.39 -11.17
C VAL A 70 4.96 1.91 -11.16
N GLU A 71 5.53 1.99 -9.95
CA GLU A 71 6.90 2.43 -9.75
C GLU A 71 7.85 1.24 -9.79
N GLU A 72 9.13 1.51 -10.05
CA GLU A 72 10.15 0.48 -10.07
C GLU A 72 10.30 -0.15 -8.69
N PRO A 73 10.03 -1.46 -8.53
CA PRO A 73 10.24 -2.09 -7.24
C PRO A 73 11.73 -2.33 -6.99
N LEU A 74 12.14 -2.11 -5.75
CA LEU A 74 13.45 -2.55 -5.28
C LEU A 74 13.33 -3.98 -4.77
N PRO A 75 14.46 -4.71 -4.64
CA PRO A 75 14.39 -6.10 -4.15
C PRO A 75 13.74 -6.16 -2.78
N THR A 76 12.80 -7.09 -2.63
CA THR A 76 12.09 -7.31 -1.37
C THR A 76 13.02 -7.97 -0.36
N LEU A 77 13.02 -7.49 0.87
CA LEU A 77 13.73 -8.15 1.97
C LEU A 77 12.73 -9.00 2.75
N MET A 78 13.10 -10.26 2.98
CA MET A 78 12.23 -11.22 3.65
C MET A 78 12.82 -11.66 4.97
N HIS A 79 11.97 -11.77 5.99
CA HIS A 79 12.34 -12.36 7.27
C HIS A 79 11.12 -13.11 7.81
N GLY A 80 11.06 -14.42 7.54
CA GLY A 80 9.92 -15.25 7.93
C GLY A 80 8.64 -14.75 7.31
N ASP A 81 7.68 -14.40 8.16
CA ASP A 81 6.37 -13.93 7.71
C ASP A 81 6.30 -12.40 7.58
N ILE A 82 7.46 -11.74 7.59
CA ILE A 82 7.57 -10.29 7.46
C ILE A 82 8.39 -9.98 6.20
N ALA A 83 7.93 -8.98 5.46
CA ALA A 83 8.64 -8.51 4.27
C ALA A 83 8.72 -6.99 4.28
N LEU A 84 9.87 -6.46 3.84
CA LEU A 84 10.02 -5.04 3.60
C LEU A 84 10.07 -4.82 2.10
N THR A 85 9.12 -4.04 1.60
CA THR A 85 9.05 -3.69 0.18
C THR A 85 9.37 -2.20 0.03
N SER A 86 9.91 -1.84 -1.11
CA SER A 86 10.20 -0.44 -1.42
C SER A 86 10.13 -0.23 -2.92
N THR A 87 9.86 1.02 -3.30
CA THR A 87 9.82 1.42 -4.70
C THR A 87 10.56 2.73 -4.86
N ARG A 88 11.04 2.97 -6.09
CA ARG A 88 11.72 4.22 -6.44
C ARG A 88 10.78 5.03 -7.31
N PRO A 89 10.37 6.25 -6.85
CA PRO A 89 9.57 7.12 -7.69
C PRO A 89 10.34 7.58 -8.92
N SER A 90 9.63 7.77 -10.03
CA SER A 90 10.26 8.18 -11.29
C SER A 90 10.80 9.61 -11.25
N ASP A 91 10.34 10.41 -10.30
CA ASP A 91 10.75 11.81 -10.17
C ASP A 91 11.87 12.02 -9.15
N ASN A 92 12.43 10.96 -8.60
CA ASN A 92 13.50 10.97 -7.60
C ASN A 92 13.15 11.73 -6.32
N THR A 93 11.86 11.77 -5.95
CA THR A 93 11.40 12.48 -4.74
C THR A 93 11.59 11.70 -3.46
N GLY A 94 12.40 10.66 -3.45
CA GLY A 94 12.61 9.81 -2.29
C GLY A 94 11.98 8.45 -2.50
N GLY A 95 12.17 7.56 -1.55
CA GLY A 95 11.65 6.21 -1.65
C GLY A 95 10.34 6.02 -0.90
N ARG A 96 9.61 5.01 -1.29
CA ARG A 96 8.43 4.54 -0.55
C ARG A 96 8.79 3.22 0.09
N VAL A 97 8.38 3.02 1.34
CA VAL A 97 8.74 1.84 2.12
C VAL A 97 7.48 1.29 2.79
N GLN A 98 7.32 -0.02 2.71
CA GLN A 98 6.22 -0.70 3.38
C GLN A 98 6.73 -1.95 4.08
N VAL A 99 6.09 -2.29 5.19
CA VAL A 99 6.29 -3.59 5.83
C VAL A 99 4.99 -4.38 5.68
N ALA A 100 5.11 -5.61 5.21
CA ALA A 100 3.97 -6.50 5.01
C ALA A 100 4.10 -7.74 5.89
N GLY A 101 2.96 -8.30 6.30
CA GLY A 101 2.89 -9.53 7.07
C GLY A 101 2.16 -10.60 6.31
N ARG A 102 2.65 -11.85 6.39
CA ARG A 102 1.97 -12.99 5.80
C ARG A 102 0.78 -13.38 6.67
N GLN A 103 -0.37 -13.55 6.03
CA GLN A 103 -1.60 -13.94 6.69
C GLN A 103 -1.73 -15.46 6.75
N PRO A 104 -2.62 -16.01 7.59
CA PRO A 104 -2.80 -17.46 7.69
C PRO A 104 -3.13 -18.16 6.38
N ASP A 105 -3.76 -17.46 5.43
CA ASP A 105 -4.08 -18.04 4.12
C ASP A 105 -2.92 -17.95 3.11
N GLY A 106 -1.76 -17.45 3.55
CA GLY A 106 -0.59 -17.29 2.69
C GLY A 106 -0.54 -15.97 1.92
N SER A 107 -1.57 -15.15 2.01
CA SER A 107 -1.56 -13.83 1.39
C SER A 107 -0.78 -12.83 2.23
N TRP A 108 -0.53 -11.66 1.66
CA TRP A 108 0.24 -10.60 2.33
C TRP A 108 -0.60 -9.35 2.47
N LEU A 109 -0.51 -8.70 3.62
CA LEU A 109 -1.15 -7.40 3.87
C LEU A 109 -0.12 -6.44 4.44
N ARG A 110 -0.28 -5.14 4.16
CA ARG A 110 0.60 -4.11 4.71
C ARG A 110 0.31 -3.90 6.18
N ILE A 111 1.39 -3.82 6.97
CA ILE A 111 1.34 -3.52 8.41
C ILE A 111 1.70 -2.08 8.64
N LEU A 112 2.77 -1.61 7.99
CA LEU A 112 3.27 -0.25 8.05
C LEU A 112 3.47 0.26 6.64
N ASP A 113 3.08 1.50 6.38
CA ASP A 113 3.22 2.09 5.06
C ASP A 113 3.66 3.54 5.17
N ARG A 114 4.81 3.84 4.61
CA ARG A 114 5.31 5.20 4.46
C ARG A 114 5.37 5.51 2.97
N PRO A 115 4.30 6.09 2.39
CA PRO A 115 4.23 6.31 0.95
C PRO A 115 5.18 7.38 0.44
N GLU A 116 5.65 8.27 1.32
CA GLU A 116 6.62 9.29 0.95
C GLU A 116 7.66 9.44 2.05
N THR A 117 8.92 9.53 1.63
CA THR A 117 9.98 9.91 2.56
C THR A 117 10.41 11.33 2.21
N PRO A 118 10.45 12.24 3.18
CA PRO A 118 10.93 13.60 2.93
C PRO A 118 12.37 13.55 2.43
N SER A 119 12.64 14.33 1.43
CA SER A 119 14.00 14.46 0.89
C SER A 119 14.78 15.49 1.69
#